data_61e94ffcd4fac894f415692048bb0326
#
_entry.id   61e94ffcd4fac894f415692048bb0326
#
_cell.length_a   1.000
_cell.length_b   1.000
_cell.length_c   1.000
_cell.angle_alpha   90.00
_cell.angle_beta   90.00
_cell.angle_gamma   90.00
#
_symmetry.space_group_name_H-M   'P 1'
#
loop_
_entity.id
_entity.type
_entity.pdbx_description
1 polymer ?
#
loop_
_entity_poly.entity_id
_entity_poly.type
_entity_poly.pdbx_seq_one_letter_code
_entity_poly.pdbx_strand_id
1 'polypeptide(L)'
;MNVNKLMAELERRHPGESEYLQAVREVLMTVEETYNQHPEFEANRIAERIVEPDRSFTFKVVWVDDKGEVQVNTGYRFQFNNAIGPYK
;
A
#
# COMPACT_ATOMS: atom_id res chain seq x y z
N MET A 1 8.76 3.91 -16.07
CA MET A 1 8.12 2.84 -15.30
C MET A 1 7.32 1.93 -16.22
N ASN A 2 7.41 0.64 -15.98
CA ASN A 2 6.56 -0.33 -16.67
C ASN A 2 5.56 -0.88 -15.64
N VAL A 3 4.29 -0.51 -15.76
CA VAL A 3 3.27 -0.88 -14.78
C VAL A 3 3.08 -2.40 -14.70
N ASN A 4 3.06 -3.09 -15.83
CA ASN A 4 2.87 -4.54 -15.82
C ASN A 4 4.03 -5.27 -15.10
N LYS A 5 5.26 -4.82 -15.31
CA LYS A 5 6.43 -5.39 -14.65
C LYS A 5 6.41 -5.13 -13.16
N LEU A 6 6.07 -3.90 -12.76
CA LEU A 6 5.99 -3.54 -11.34
C LEU A 6 4.85 -4.31 -10.66
N MET A 7 3.71 -4.43 -11.32
CA MET A 7 2.59 -5.20 -10.76
C MET A 7 2.93 -6.68 -10.57
N ALA A 8 3.67 -7.27 -11.51
CA ALA A 8 4.11 -8.66 -11.36
C ALA A 8 4.98 -8.84 -10.10
N GLU A 9 5.88 -7.89 -9.85
CA GLU A 9 6.71 -7.90 -8.65
C GLU A 9 5.89 -7.75 -7.37
N LEU A 10 4.90 -6.84 -7.39
CA LEU A 10 4.03 -6.62 -6.24
C LEU A 10 3.13 -7.83 -5.96
N GLU A 11 2.62 -8.48 -7.00
CA GLU A 11 1.84 -9.71 -6.85
C GLU A 11 2.65 -10.83 -6.20
N ARG A 12 3.92 -10.90 -6.51
CA ARG A 12 4.84 -11.87 -5.89
C ARG A 12 5.05 -11.59 -4.41
N ARG A 13 5.15 -10.29 -4.03
CA ARG A 13 5.41 -9.86 -2.65
C ARG A 13 4.15 -9.84 -1.78
N HIS A 14 2.99 -9.67 -2.40
CA HIS A 14 1.71 -9.51 -1.69
C HIS A 14 0.68 -10.51 -2.21
N PRO A 15 0.93 -11.82 -2.09
CA PRO A 15 0.00 -12.82 -2.59
C PRO A 15 -1.33 -12.74 -1.84
N GLY A 16 -2.44 -12.77 -2.58
CA GLY A 16 -3.78 -12.76 -2.00
C GLY A 16 -4.31 -11.39 -1.60
N GLU A 17 -3.53 -10.32 -1.72
CA GLU A 17 -3.97 -8.97 -1.38
C GLU A 17 -4.59 -8.26 -2.60
N SER A 18 -5.69 -8.83 -3.11
CA SER A 18 -6.28 -8.40 -4.37
C SER A 18 -6.79 -6.95 -4.36
N GLU A 19 -7.36 -6.49 -3.27
CA GLU A 19 -7.85 -5.11 -3.17
C GLU A 19 -6.71 -4.10 -3.22
N TYR A 20 -5.64 -4.36 -2.48
CA TYR A 20 -4.45 -3.54 -2.50
C TYR A 20 -3.83 -3.51 -3.89
N LEU A 21 -3.66 -4.68 -4.51
CA LEU A 21 -3.06 -4.79 -5.84
C LEU A 21 -3.89 -4.07 -6.90
N GLN A 22 -5.22 -4.16 -6.83
CA GLN A 22 -6.09 -3.46 -7.76
C GLN A 22 -5.98 -1.94 -7.60
N ALA A 23 -6.01 -1.44 -6.36
CA ALA A 23 -5.89 -0.02 -6.09
C ALA A 23 -4.55 0.53 -6.60
N VAL A 24 -3.46 -0.17 -6.35
CA VAL A 24 -2.14 0.22 -6.83
C VAL A 24 -2.09 0.26 -8.35
N ARG A 25 -2.63 -0.77 -9.01
CA ARG A 25 -2.67 -0.83 -10.48
C ARG A 25 -3.41 0.38 -11.07
N GLU A 26 -4.56 0.72 -10.52
CA GLU A 26 -5.35 1.86 -11.00
C GLU A 26 -4.57 3.17 -10.89
N VAL A 27 -3.93 3.41 -9.76
CA VAL A 27 -3.14 4.63 -9.56
C VAL A 27 -1.93 4.65 -10.51
N LEU A 28 -1.18 3.56 -10.58
CA LEU A 28 0.02 3.51 -11.42
C LEU A 28 -0.31 3.70 -12.90
N MET A 29 -1.38 3.10 -13.39
CA MET A 29 -1.80 3.28 -14.78
C MET A 29 -2.19 4.72 -15.08
N THR A 30 -2.80 5.40 -14.13
CA THR A 30 -3.20 6.80 -14.28
C THR A 30 -2.00 7.74 -14.38
N VAL A 31 -0.93 7.46 -13.64
CA VAL A 31 0.23 8.37 -13.56
C VAL A 31 1.41 7.95 -14.45
N GLU A 32 1.33 6.80 -15.12
CA GLU A 32 2.46 6.24 -15.85
C GLU A 32 3.05 7.21 -16.88
N GLU A 33 2.22 7.86 -17.68
CA GLU A 33 2.69 8.76 -18.72
C GLU A 33 3.47 9.94 -18.14
N THR A 34 2.88 10.59 -17.14
CA THR A 34 3.53 11.73 -16.47
C THR A 34 4.82 11.29 -15.76
N TYR A 35 4.78 10.14 -15.10
CA TYR A 35 5.93 9.59 -14.41
C TYR A 35 7.11 9.37 -15.38
N ASN A 36 6.82 8.83 -16.55
CA ASN A 36 7.86 8.51 -17.53
C ASN A 36 8.46 9.75 -18.22
N GLN A 37 7.84 10.92 -18.05
CA GLN A 37 8.41 12.19 -18.49
C GLN A 37 9.48 12.73 -17.54
N HIS A 38 9.68 12.07 -16.39
CA HIS A 38 10.61 12.49 -15.35
C HIS A 38 11.62 11.36 -15.06
N PRO A 39 12.74 11.28 -15.79
CA PRO A 39 13.72 10.21 -15.58
C PRO A 39 14.24 10.12 -14.15
N GLU A 40 14.28 11.24 -13.43
CA GLU A 40 14.71 11.28 -12.03
C GLU A 40 13.78 10.49 -11.12
N PHE A 41 12.51 10.34 -11.46
CA PHE A 41 11.58 9.53 -10.67
C PHE A 41 11.95 8.06 -10.75
N GLU A 42 12.25 7.57 -11.93
CA GLU A 42 12.66 6.17 -12.12
C GLU A 42 14.02 5.91 -11.47
N ALA A 43 14.97 6.82 -11.61
CA ALA A 43 16.29 6.69 -11.00
C ALA A 43 16.22 6.58 -9.48
N ASN A 44 15.25 7.25 -8.86
CA ASN A 44 15.05 7.22 -7.41
C ASN A 44 14.02 6.19 -6.98
N ARG A 45 13.49 5.41 -7.90
CA ARG A 45 12.50 4.36 -7.65
C ARG A 45 11.30 4.88 -6.88
N ILE A 46 10.78 6.03 -7.30
CA ILE A 46 9.69 6.70 -6.59
C ILE A 46 8.42 5.84 -6.58
N ALA A 47 8.07 5.19 -7.70
CA ALA A 47 6.88 4.34 -7.75
C ALA A 47 6.97 3.19 -6.74
N GLU A 48 8.11 2.50 -6.69
CA GLU A 48 8.33 1.40 -5.75
C GLU A 48 8.28 1.87 -4.30
N ARG A 49 8.76 3.08 -4.03
CA ARG A 49 8.76 3.65 -2.68
C ARG A 49 7.38 4.09 -2.22
N ILE A 50 6.55 4.54 -3.14
CA ILE A 50 5.18 4.99 -2.81
C ILE A 50 4.27 3.81 -2.50
N VAL A 51 4.40 2.72 -3.23
CA VAL A 51 3.48 1.59 -3.09
C VAL A 51 3.77 0.70 -1.89
N GLU A 52 4.97 0.76 -1.33
CA GLU A 52 5.32 -0.03 -0.15
C GLU A 52 5.25 0.84 1.11
N PRO A 53 4.60 0.37 2.18
CA PRO A 53 4.64 1.10 3.45
C PRO A 53 6.01 0.99 4.11
N ASP A 54 6.36 1.97 4.92
CA ASP A 54 7.56 1.89 5.76
C ASP A 54 7.38 0.81 6.82
N ARG A 55 6.19 0.76 7.42
CA ARG A 55 5.84 -0.24 8.43
C ARG A 55 4.36 -0.57 8.36
N SER A 56 4.02 -1.80 8.73
CA SER A 56 2.63 -2.21 8.90
C SER A 56 2.48 -2.99 10.20
N PHE A 57 1.31 -2.84 10.82
CA PHE A 57 0.96 -3.52 12.06
C PHE A 57 -0.35 -4.25 11.86
N THR A 58 -0.40 -5.50 12.33
CA THR A 58 -1.63 -6.28 12.36
C THR A 58 -1.91 -6.61 13.82
N PHE A 59 -3.13 -6.34 14.27
CA PHE A 59 -3.49 -6.54 15.68
C PHE A 59 -4.94 -6.96 15.80
N LYS A 60 -5.27 -7.58 16.93
CA LYS A 60 -6.66 -7.94 17.19
C LYS A 60 -7.36 -6.79 17.92
N VAL A 61 -8.64 -6.63 17.64
CA VAL A 61 -9.53 -5.71 18.32
C VAL A 61 -10.67 -6.54 18.93
N VAL A 62 -10.76 -6.51 20.24
CA VAL A 62 -11.83 -7.22 20.97
C VAL A 62 -12.84 -6.18 21.42
N TRP A 63 -14.13 -6.42 21.13
CA TRP A 63 -15.19 -5.50 21.50
C TRP A 63 -16.49 -6.26 21.75
N VAL A 64 -17.42 -5.61 22.43
CA VAL A 64 -18.71 -6.20 22.77
C VAL A 64 -19.78 -5.50 21.94
N ASP A 65 -20.59 -6.26 21.21
CA ASP A 65 -21.65 -5.70 20.38
C ASP A 65 -22.90 -5.35 21.19
N ASP A 66 -23.90 -4.82 20.50
CA ASP A 66 -25.16 -4.39 21.14
C ASP A 66 -25.96 -5.53 21.76
N LYS A 67 -25.64 -6.77 21.37
CA LYS A 67 -26.28 -7.98 21.91
C LYS A 67 -25.53 -8.56 23.10
N GLY A 68 -24.45 -7.91 23.51
CA GLY A 68 -23.60 -8.39 24.60
C GLY A 68 -22.66 -9.53 24.21
N GLU A 69 -22.50 -9.78 22.91
CA GLU A 69 -21.59 -10.82 22.43
C GLU A 69 -20.21 -10.25 22.18
N VAL A 70 -19.18 -11.03 22.53
CA VAL A 70 -17.80 -10.67 22.30
C VAL A 70 -17.44 -10.90 20.84
N GLN A 71 -16.93 -9.86 20.19
CA GLN A 71 -16.47 -9.91 18.81
C GLN A 71 -14.96 -9.74 18.76
N VAL A 72 -14.32 -10.40 17.81
CA VAL A 72 -12.88 -10.29 17.58
C VAL A 72 -12.64 -9.91 16.14
N ASN A 73 -12.07 -8.75 15.93
CA ASN A 73 -11.73 -8.26 14.59
C ASN A 73 -10.22 -8.10 14.44
N THR A 74 -9.77 -8.01 13.20
CA THR A 74 -8.38 -7.72 12.88
C THR A 74 -8.27 -6.27 12.49
N GLY A 75 -7.37 -5.54 13.14
CA GLY A 75 -7.06 -4.16 12.81
C GLY A 75 -5.73 -4.06 12.08
N TYR A 76 -5.60 -3.03 11.25
CA TYR A 76 -4.40 -2.79 10.46
C TYR A 76 -4.00 -1.33 10.58
N ARG A 77 -2.68 -1.09 10.66
CA ARG A 77 -2.12 0.25 10.63
C ARG A 77 -0.94 0.26 9.68
N PHE A 78 -0.92 1.23 8.76
CA PHE A 78 0.14 1.38 7.78
C PHE A 78 0.80 2.76 7.93
N GLN A 79 2.13 2.79 7.84
CA GLN A 79 2.92 4.01 7.93
C GLN A 79 3.73 4.15 6.65
N PHE A 80 3.44 5.19 5.87
CA PHE A 80 4.02 5.35 4.54
C PHE A 80 5.14 6.37 4.48
N ASN A 81 5.05 7.48 5.22
CA ASN A 81 6.01 8.56 5.08
C ASN A 81 6.03 9.45 6.32
N ASN A 82 7.21 9.72 6.83
CA ASN A 82 7.42 10.63 7.94
C ASN A 82 8.27 11.85 7.56
N ALA A 83 8.35 12.20 6.25
CA ALA A 83 9.22 13.25 5.76
C ALA A 83 8.93 14.64 6.35
N ILE A 84 7.67 14.90 6.72
CA ILE A 84 7.25 16.18 7.29
C ILE A 84 6.90 16.07 8.78
N GLY A 85 7.22 14.97 9.42
CA GLY A 85 6.98 14.78 10.83
C GLY A 85 6.71 13.33 11.21
N PRO A 86 6.44 13.04 12.47
CA PRO A 86 6.19 11.67 12.91
C PRO A 86 4.91 11.11 12.28
N TYR A 87 4.83 9.79 12.23
CA TYR A 87 3.63 9.09 11.74
C TYR A 87 2.42 9.42 12.63
N LYS A 88 1.28 9.56 11.99
CA LYS A 88 0.02 9.88 12.67
C LYS A 88 -1.00 8.80 12.46
#